data_dcc9582ca3c9959ad80b622a5e88480e
#
_entry.id   dcc9582ca3c9959ad80b622a5e88480e
#
_cell.length_a   1.000
_cell.length_b   1.000
_cell.length_c   1.000
_cell.angle_alpha   90.00
_cell.angle_beta   90.00
_cell.angle_gamma   90.00
#
_symmetry.space_group_name_H-M   'P 1'
#
loop_
_entity.id
_entity.type
_entity.pdbx_description
1 polymer ?
#
loop_
_entity_poly.entity_id
_entity_poly.type
_entity_poly.pdbx_seq_one_letter_code
_entity_poly.pdbx_strand_id
1 'polypeptide(L)'
;MFSLISFTRQWASVYKPMQHGRKDARGRVRKRFMCIENIAQLANFAKELQSAESPFVAVETNIGGTLTERFMSPEYNVYFFVMGKGKLQDNDGEDADTKQEAMEHAVKFLMYLRQHKEEVNAKGMGMDGASMIDTDNVRFETFGPFMNRWFCVGISLFGLEKMGCINPDDYVSQEGQEEKE
;
A
#
# COMPACT_ATOMS: atom_id res chain seq x y z
N MET A 1 -9.92 -5.80 12.26
CA MET A 1 -9.47 -4.54 11.63
C MET A 1 -8.77 -4.90 10.32
N PHE A 2 -9.16 -4.31 9.21
CA PHE A 2 -8.51 -4.51 7.91
C PHE A 2 -7.09 -3.92 7.95
N SER A 3 -6.14 -4.65 7.40
CA SER A 3 -4.76 -4.18 7.27
C SER A 3 -4.36 -4.15 5.80
N LEU A 4 -4.21 -2.97 5.24
CA LEU A 4 -3.76 -2.80 3.85
C LEU A 4 -2.38 -3.44 3.64
N ILE A 5 -1.50 -3.39 4.63
CA ILE A 5 -0.19 -4.04 4.58
C ILE A 5 -0.35 -5.55 4.38
N SER A 6 -1.16 -6.19 5.21
CA SER A 6 -1.41 -7.65 5.12
C SER A 6 -2.10 -8.01 3.81
N PHE A 7 -3.09 -7.22 3.39
CA PHE A 7 -3.81 -7.40 2.14
C PHE A 7 -2.87 -7.29 0.94
N THR A 8 -2.06 -6.24 0.87
CA THR A 8 -1.11 -6.03 -0.24
C THR A 8 -0.04 -7.13 -0.29
N ARG A 9 0.44 -7.57 0.89
CA ARG A 9 1.38 -8.70 0.98
C ARG A 9 0.76 -9.98 0.44
N GLN A 10 -0.49 -10.27 0.81
CA GLN A 10 -1.23 -11.42 0.31
C GLN A 10 -1.42 -11.34 -1.21
N TRP A 11 -1.86 -10.18 -1.73
CA TRP A 11 -1.97 -9.96 -3.17
C TRP A 11 -0.64 -10.22 -3.88
N ALA A 12 0.46 -9.65 -3.40
CA ALA A 12 1.78 -9.85 -3.99
C ALA A 12 2.22 -11.32 -3.99
N SER A 13 1.74 -12.14 -3.04
CA SER A 13 2.08 -13.58 -2.97
C SER A 13 1.32 -14.42 -4.00
N VAL A 14 0.10 -14.02 -4.36
CA VAL A 14 -0.76 -14.74 -5.33
C VAL A 14 -0.68 -14.18 -6.74
N TYR A 15 -0.27 -12.93 -6.89
CA TYR A 15 -0.15 -12.26 -8.19
C TYR A 15 1.02 -12.84 -8.98
N LYS A 16 0.73 -13.45 -10.14
CA LYS A 16 1.70 -14.22 -10.94
C LYS A 16 3.01 -13.48 -11.26
N PRO A 17 3.02 -12.19 -11.63
CA PRO A 17 4.26 -11.47 -11.90
C PRO A 17 5.14 -11.29 -10.65
N MET A 18 4.57 -11.23 -9.44
CA MET A 18 5.30 -11.00 -8.19
C MET A 18 5.64 -12.29 -7.45
N GLN A 19 4.65 -13.09 -7.07
CA GLN A 19 4.83 -14.34 -6.32
C GLN A 19 5.71 -14.16 -5.08
N HIS A 20 5.47 -13.09 -4.30
CA HIS A 20 6.23 -12.78 -3.10
C HIS A 20 6.28 -13.97 -2.13
N GLY A 21 7.44 -14.24 -1.56
CA GLY A 21 7.64 -15.34 -0.60
C GLY A 21 7.81 -16.72 -1.24
N ARG A 22 7.55 -16.90 -2.53
CA ARG A 22 7.81 -18.17 -3.24
C ARG A 22 9.29 -18.32 -3.59
N LYS A 23 9.75 -19.57 -3.66
CA LYS A 23 11.12 -19.89 -4.11
C LYS A 23 11.19 -19.82 -5.64
N ASP A 24 12.27 -19.23 -6.16
CA ASP A 24 12.63 -19.28 -7.57
C ASP A 24 13.23 -20.65 -7.96
N ALA A 25 13.56 -20.82 -9.24
CA ALA A 25 14.17 -22.05 -9.74
C ALA A 25 15.55 -22.38 -9.08
N ARG A 26 16.17 -21.41 -8.42
CA ARG A 26 17.44 -21.56 -7.68
C ARG A 26 17.23 -21.72 -6.18
N GLY A 27 15.98 -21.85 -5.72
CA GLY A 27 15.61 -22.02 -4.32
C GLY A 27 15.63 -20.73 -3.48
N ARG A 28 15.85 -19.56 -4.07
CA ARG A 28 15.88 -18.27 -3.37
C ARG A 28 14.47 -17.74 -3.21
N VAL A 29 14.16 -17.20 -2.03
CA VAL A 29 12.86 -16.58 -1.74
C VAL A 29 12.74 -15.25 -2.47
N ARG A 30 11.69 -15.07 -3.27
CA ARG A 30 11.41 -13.82 -3.98
C ARG A 30 11.00 -12.72 -3.02
N LYS A 31 11.71 -11.59 -3.06
CA LYS A 31 11.41 -10.40 -2.26
C LYS A 31 10.74 -9.35 -3.14
N ARG A 32 9.41 -9.38 -3.17
CA ARG A 32 8.58 -8.56 -4.06
C ARG A 32 7.55 -7.69 -3.32
N PHE A 33 7.69 -7.61 -2.01
CA PHE A 33 6.88 -6.78 -1.13
C PHE A 33 7.76 -6.19 -0.05
N MET A 34 7.55 -4.92 0.31
CA MET A 34 8.16 -4.26 1.45
C MET A 34 7.21 -3.24 2.10
N CYS A 35 7.54 -2.86 3.33
CA CYS A 35 6.98 -1.69 3.97
C CYS A 35 8.01 -0.57 3.93
N ILE A 36 7.57 0.66 3.71
CA ILE A 36 8.39 1.87 3.73
C ILE A 36 7.75 2.89 4.66
N GLU A 37 8.53 3.73 5.31
CA GLU A 37 7.98 4.79 6.16
C GLU A 37 7.45 5.95 5.31
N ASN A 38 8.20 6.33 4.30
CA ASN A 38 7.84 7.40 3.38
C ASN A 38 8.58 7.24 2.06
N ILE A 39 7.90 7.52 0.93
CA ILE A 39 8.50 7.46 -0.42
C ILE A 39 9.69 8.41 -0.56
N ALA A 40 9.68 9.57 0.10
CA ALA A 40 10.80 10.52 0.05
C ALA A 40 12.10 9.97 0.67
N GLN A 41 12.00 8.94 1.50
CA GLN A 41 13.16 8.26 2.11
C GLN A 41 13.71 7.11 1.26
N LEU A 42 13.18 6.90 0.05
CA LEU A 42 13.62 5.82 -0.85
C LEU A 42 15.11 5.83 -1.14
N ALA A 43 15.78 7.00 -1.08
CA ALA A 43 17.23 7.09 -1.17
C ALA A 43 17.95 6.29 -0.05
N ASN A 44 17.32 6.18 1.13
CA ASN A 44 17.83 5.40 2.26
C ASN A 44 17.63 3.88 2.07
N PHE A 45 16.68 3.48 1.21
CA PHE A 45 16.38 2.09 0.87
C PHE A 45 17.20 1.56 -0.31
N ALA A 46 18.27 2.25 -0.66
CA ALA A 46 19.14 1.85 -1.78
C ALA A 46 19.61 0.40 -1.70
N LYS A 47 19.89 -0.10 -0.49
CA LYS A 47 20.32 -1.49 -0.27
C LYS A 47 19.16 -2.48 -0.47
N GLU A 48 17.97 -2.15 0.03
CA GLU A 48 16.76 -2.95 -0.13
C GLU A 48 16.35 -3.01 -1.60
N LEU A 49 16.38 -1.87 -2.31
CA LEU A 49 16.11 -1.81 -3.75
C LEU A 49 17.13 -2.64 -4.56
N GLN A 50 18.39 -2.68 -4.17
CA GLN A 50 19.39 -3.54 -4.82
C GLN A 50 19.10 -5.03 -4.66
N SER A 51 18.43 -5.41 -3.57
CA SER A 51 18.05 -6.80 -3.30
C SER A 51 16.62 -7.13 -3.78
N ALA A 52 15.82 -6.13 -4.17
CA ALA A 52 14.48 -6.32 -4.67
C ALA A 52 14.50 -6.86 -6.11
N GLU A 53 13.51 -7.67 -6.44
CA GLU A 53 13.31 -8.18 -7.79
C GLU A 53 12.15 -7.42 -8.44
N SER A 54 12.30 -7.04 -9.71
CA SER A 54 11.24 -6.41 -10.50
C SER A 54 10.20 -7.43 -10.97
N PRO A 55 8.90 -7.10 -10.95
CA PRO A 55 8.29 -5.96 -10.27
C PRO A 55 8.17 -6.21 -8.75
N PHE A 56 8.06 -5.16 -7.94
CA PHE A 56 7.69 -5.28 -6.54
C PHE A 56 6.72 -4.18 -6.08
N VAL A 57 6.08 -4.39 -4.93
CA VAL A 57 5.16 -3.43 -4.33
C VAL A 57 5.65 -3.02 -2.94
N ALA A 58 5.50 -1.73 -2.64
CA ALA A 58 5.74 -1.20 -1.30
C ALA A 58 4.47 -0.55 -0.74
N VAL A 59 4.27 -0.66 0.58
CA VAL A 59 3.20 0.01 1.29
C VAL A 59 3.82 0.98 2.28
N GLU A 60 3.35 2.22 2.26
CA GLU A 60 3.74 3.22 3.25
C GLU A 60 3.10 2.90 4.59
N THR A 61 3.90 2.94 5.66
CA THR A 61 3.44 2.65 7.01
C THR A 61 2.93 3.90 7.72
N ASN A 62 3.36 5.09 7.28
CA ASN A 62 2.83 6.34 7.77
C ASN A 62 1.47 6.61 7.12
N ILE A 63 0.42 6.52 7.92
CA ILE A 63 -0.93 6.79 7.47
C ILE A 63 -1.20 8.27 7.71
N GLY A 64 -1.36 9.02 6.61
CA GLY A 64 -1.90 10.37 6.64
C GLY A 64 -3.41 10.36 6.76
N GLY A 65 -4.03 11.53 6.67
CA GLY A 65 -5.48 11.62 6.57
C GLY A 65 -6.07 12.84 7.24
N THR A 66 -7.40 12.89 7.24
CA THR A 66 -8.17 13.98 7.84
C THR A 66 -9.05 13.43 8.95
N LEU A 67 -9.07 14.11 10.08
CA LEU A 67 -9.92 13.83 11.22
C LEU A 67 -11.03 14.88 11.29
N THR A 68 -12.28 14.43 11.39
CA THR A 68 -13.43 15.27 11.67
C THR A 68 -14.12 14.80 12.95
N GLU A 69 -15.11 15.53 13.45
CA GLU A 69 -15.86 15.13 14.66
C GLU A 69 -16.54 13.74 14.55
N ARG A 70 -16.79 13.25 13.34
CA ARG A 70 -17.56 12.01 13.12
C ARG A 70 -16.83 10.94 12.35
N PHE A 71 -15.80 11.33 11.60
CA PHE A 71 -15.13 10.43 10.68
C PHE A 71 -13.62 10.67 10.68
N MET A 72 -12.90 9.57 10.53
CA MET A 72 -11.50 9.57 10.15
C MET A 72 -11.43 9.15 8.67
N SER A 73 -10.72 9.94 7.86
CA SER A 73 -10.43 9.62 6.46
C SER A 73 -8.94 9.34 6.33
N PRO A 74 -8.48 8.11 6.60
CA PRO A 74 -7.09 7.76 6.43
C PRO A 74 -6.71 7.75 4.95
N GLU A 75 -5.49 8.18 4.67
CA GLU A 75 -4.87 8.10 3.36
C GLU A 75 -3.78 7.02 3.39
N TYR A 76 -3.90 6.06 2.48
CA TYR A 76 -2.99 4.92 2.37
C TYR A 76 -2.25 5.00 1.05
N ASN A 77 -0.93 4.89 1.08
CA ASN A 77 -0.10 4.95 -0.11
C ASN A 77 0.51 3.58 -0.44
N VAL A 78 0.32 3.15 -1.69
CA VAL A 78 0.87 1.90 -2.23
C VAL A 78 1.65 2.21 -3.50
N TYR A 79 2.86 1.69 -3.60
CA TYR A 79 3.80 1.98 -4.67
C TYR A 79 4.19 0.73 -5.44
N PHE A 80 4.08 0.79 -6.76
CA PHE A 80 4.39 -0.32 -7.67
C PHE A 80 5.65 0.02 -8.44
N PHE A 81 6.70 -0.75 -8.24
CA PHE A 81 8.01 -0.51 -8.78
C PHE A 81 8.34 -1.49 -9.90
N VAL A 82 8.86 -0.94 -11.00
CA VAL A 82 9.37 -1.72 -12.14
C VAL A 82 10.77 -1.22 -12.47
N MET A 83 11.67 -2.15 -12.79
CA MET A 83 13.03 -1.84 -13.21
C MET A 83 13.07 -1.69 -14.74
N GLY A 84 13.48 -0.53 -15.22
CA GLY A 84 13.74 -0.29 -16.63
C GLY A 84 14.86 -1.16 -17.17
N LYS A 85 14.77 -1.54 -18.42
CA LYS A 85 15.71 -2.44 -19.11
C LYS A 85 16.86 -1.68 -19.78
N GLY A 86 16.69 -0.40 -20.06
CA GLY A 86 17.59 0.41 -20.88
C GLY A 86 18.78 1.04 -20.17
N LYS A 87 19.69 1.60 -20.95
CA LYS A 87 20.75 2.50 -20.48
C LYS A 87 20.19 3.93 -20.43
N LEU A 88 20.54 4.67 -19.41
CA LEU A 88 20.05 6.02 -19.07
C LEU A 88 20.11 7.08 -20.19
N GLN A 89 20.77 6.83 -21.31
CA GLN A 89 21.10 7.85 -22.28
C GLN A 89 20.29 7.86 -23.59
N ASP A 90 19.45 6.85 -23.84
CA ASP A 90 18.90 6.69 -25.20
C ASP A 90 17.38 6.53 -25.33
N ASN A 91 16.57 6.56 -24.28
CA ASN A 91 15.24 5.98 -24.43
C ASN A 91 14.08 6.68 -23.70
N ASP A 92 13.60 7.77 -24.23
CA ASP A 92 12.32 8.38 -23.82
C ASP A 92 11.13 7.37 -23.95
N GLY A 93 11.22 6.42 -24.89
CA GLY A 93 10.20 5.40 -25.10
C GLY A 93 10.22 4.26 -24.06
N GLU A 94 11.39 3.74 -23.69
CA GLU A 94 11.51 2.67 -22.69
C GLU A 94 11.07 3.11 -21.31
N ASP A 95 11.27 4.38 -20.96
CA ASP A 95 10.82 4.97 -19.70
C ASP A 95 9.29 5.03 -19.65
N ALA A 96 8.64 5.37 -20.77
CA ALA A 96 7.20 5.36 -20.89
C ALA A 96 6.61 3.96 -20.74
N ASP A 97 7.19 2.97 -21.41
CA ASP A 97 6.78 1.56 -21.33
C ASP A 97 6.94 1.01 -19.91
N THR A 98 8.04 1.36 -19.22
CA THR A 98 8.29 0.92 -17.85
C THR A 98 7.29 1.54 -16.87
N LYS A 99 6.96 2.83 -17.04
CA LYS A 99 5.90 3.48 -16.25
C LYS A 99 4.54 2.87 -16.53
N GLN A 100 4.25 2.55 -17.78
CA GLN A 100 3.02 1.87 -18.19
C GLN A 100 2.92 0.48 -17.54
N GLU A 101 3.98 -0.30 -17.51
CA GLU A 101 4.03 -1.60 -16.83
C GLU A 101 3.75 -1.43 -15.31
N ALA A 102 4.33 -0.43 -14.66
CA ALA A 102 4.06 -0.13 -13.25
C ALA A 102 2.59 0.23 -13.02
N MET A 103 1.99 1.03 -13.92
CA MET A 103 0.57 1.38 -13.89
C MET A 103 -0.32 0.15 -14.04
N GLU A 104 0.02 -0.78 -14.91
CA GLU A 104 -0.74 -2.02 -15.07
C GLU A 104 -0.78 -2.85 -13.79
N HIS A 105 0.33 -2.92 -13.04
CA HIS A 105 0.36 -3.57 -11.74
C HIS A 105 -0.54 -2.87 -10.72
N ALA A 106 -0.55 -1.53 -10.70
CA ALA A 106 -1.43 -0.75 -9.84
C ALA A 106 -2.91 -1.00 -10.16
N VAL A 107 -3.27 -1.02 -11.45
CA VAL A 107 -4.65 -1.31 -11.90
C VAL A 107 -5.06 -2.74 -11.51
N LYS A 108 -4.18 -3.74 -11.66
CA LYS A 108 -4.47 -5.12 -11.24
C LYS A 108 -4.68 -5.25 -9.73
N PHE A 109 -3.92 -4.50 -8.95
CA PHE A 109 -4.13 -4.43 -7.49
C PHE A 109 -5.50 -3.82 -7.15
N LEU A 110 -5.86 -2.70 -7.78
CA LEU A 110 -7.17 -2.05 -7.56
C LEU A 110 -8.34 -2.97 -7.95
N MET A 111 -8.22 -3.69 -9.06
CA MET A 111 -9.24 -4.68 -9.46
C MET A 111 -9.38 -5.79 -8.41
N TYR A 112 -8.27 -6.28 -7.86
CA TYR A 112 -8.28 -7.29 -6.80
C TYR A 112 -8.90 -6.76 -5.50
N LEU A 113 -8.60 -5.51 -5.13
CA LEU A 113 -9.21 -4.86 -3.97
C LEU A 113 -10.73 -4.68 -4.16
N ARG A 114 -11.19 -4.26 -5.33
CA ARG A 114 -12.61 -4.13 -5.67
C ARG A 114 -13.34 -5.46 -5.56
N GLN A 115 -12.78 -6.51 -6.17
CA GLN A 115 -13.34 -7.86 -6.07
C GLN A 115 -13.45 -8.32 -4.61
N HIS A 116 -12.43 -8.09 -3.81
CA HIS A 116 -12.46 -8.43 -2.38
C HIS A 116 -13.58 -7.68 -1.65
N LYS A 117 -13.74 -6.38 -1.92
CA LYS A 117 -14.86 -5.59 -1.35
C LYS A 117 -16.23 -6.17 -1.72
N GLU A 118 -16.43 -6.55 -2.97
CA GLU A 118 -17.68 -7.16 -3.43
C GLU A 118 -17.95 -8.49 -2.72
N GLU A 119 -16.95 -9.34 -2.57
CA GLU A 119 -17.04 -10.63 -1.86
C GLU A 119 -17.40 -10.45 -0.39
N VAL A 120 -16.79 -9.47 0.30
CA VAL A 120 -17.06 -9.14 1.69
C VAL A 120 -18.48 -8.61 1.86
N ASN A 121 -18.91 -7.71 0.99
CA ASN A 121 -20.27 -7.16 1.01
C ASN A 121 -21.33 -8.23 0.74
N ALA A 122 -21.09 -9.12 -0.22
CA ALA A 122 -22.00 -10.23 -0.55
C ALA A 122 -22.18 -11.23 0.60
N LYS A 123 -21.17 -11.39 1.45
CA LYS A 123 -21.22 -12.25 2.63
C LYS A 123 -21.86 -11.60 3.86
N GLY A 124 -22.34 -10.36 3.74
CA GLY A 124 -22.93 -9.61 4.85
C GLY A 124 -21.92 -9.28 5.97
N MET A 125 -20.62 -9.44 5.72
CA MET A 125 -19.56 -9.07 6.66
C MET A 125 -19.31 -7.56 6.63
N GLY A 126 -20.34 -6.77 6.67
CA GLY A 126 -20.42 -5.34 6.32
C GLY A 126 -19.53 -4.36 7.08
N MET A 127 -18.51 -4.82 7.80
CA MET A 127 -17.56 -4.00 8.55
C MET A 127 -16.12 -4.49 8.42
N ASP A 128 -15.77 -5.19 7.36
CA ASP A 128 -14.34 -5.34 7.05
C ASP A 128 -13.83 -4.00 6.55
N GLY A 129 -12.74 -3.49 7.12
CA GLY A 129 -12.17 -2.19 6.77
C GLY A 129 -11.83 -2.03 5.29
N ALA A 130 -11.75 -3.15 4.51
CA ALA A 130 -11.64 -3.09 3.06
C ALA A 130 -12.87 -2.43 2.41
N SER A 131 -14.07 -2.64 2.96
CA SER A 131 -15.31 -2.03 2.45
C SER A 131 -15.31 -0.51 2.59
N MET A 132 -14.52 0.02 3.51
CA MET A 132 -14.42 1.45 3.81
C MET A 132 -13.39 2.17 2.92
N ILE A 133 -12.58 1.46 2.14
CA ILE A 133 -11.63 2.10 1.21
C ILE A 133 -12.39 2.57 -0.03
N ASP A 134 -12.25 3.85 -0.37
CA ASP A 134 -12.75 4.39 -1.63
C ASP A 134 -11.85 3.90 -2.77
N THR A 135 -12.39 3.10 -3.65
CA THR A 135 -11.71 2.58 -4.84
C THR A 135 -12.10 3.32 -6.11
N ASP A 136 -12.99 4.30 -6.02
CA ASP A 136 -13.47 5.07 -7.17
C ASP A 136 -12.71 6.40 -7.31
N ASN A 137 -12.26 6.98 -6.17
CA ASN A 137 -11.44 8.19 -6.13
C ASN A 137 -9.99 7.85 -5.77
N VAL A 138 -9.29 7.21 -6.69
CA VAL A 138 -7.88 6.86 -6.52
C VAL A 138 -7.02 7.92 -7.17
N ARG A 139 -6.11 8.50 -6.41
CA ARG A 139 -5.06 9.36 -6.97
C ARG A 139 -3.86 8.49 -7.34
N PHE A 140 -3.19 8.84 -8.43
CA PHE A 140 -1.94 8.20 -8.80
C PHE A 140 -0.89 9.23 -9.21
N GLU A 141 0.35 8.88 -8.98
CA GLU A 141 1.51 9.69 -9.33
C GLU A 141 2.64 8.80 -9.81
N THR A 142 3.40 9.27 -10.79
CA THR A 142 4.55 8.54 -11.33
C THR A 142 5.84 9.15 -10.81
N PHE A 143 6.76 8.29 -10.40
CA PHE A 143 8.06 8.68 -9.85
C PHE A 143 9.21 7.99 -10.58
N GLY A 144 10.37 8.57 -10.51
CA GLY A 144 11.60 7.99 -11.02
C GLY A 144 12.17 8.72 -12.24
N PRO A 145 13.34 8.29 -12.71
CA PRO A 145 14.02 7.06 -12.26
C PRO A 145 14.70 7.20 -10.89
N PHE A 146 14.50 6.20 -10.03
CA PHE A 146 15.28 6.05 -8.81
C PHE A 146 16.48 5.17 -9.06
N MET A 147 17.64 5.54 -8.52
CA MET A 147 18.85 4.74 -8.65
C MET A 147 19.12 4.32 -10.10
N ASN A 148 18.84 5.25 -11.00
CA ASN A 148 19.08 5.16 -12.44
C ASN A 148 18.24 4.14 -13.21
N ARG A 149 17.34 3.38 -12.55
CA ARG A 149 16.61 2.31 -13.25
C ARG A 149 15.19 2.04 -12.75
N TRP A 150 14.87 2.39 -11.53
CA TRP A 150 13.56 2.07 -10.97
C TRP A 150 12.54 3.16 -11.28
N PHE A 151 11.42 2.76 -11.83
CA PHE A 151 10.24 3.58 -12.01
C PHE A 151 9.15 3.10 -11.09
N CYS A 152 8.31 4.01 -10.63
CA CYS A 152 7.27 3.73 -9.68
C CYS A 152 5.97 4.43 -10.07
N VAL A 153 4.86 3.75 -9.86
CA VAL A 153 3.54 4.35 -9.78
C VAL A 153 3.06 4.24 -8.34
N GLY A 154 2.84 5.37 -7.70
CA GLY A 154 2.16 5.47 -6.41
C GLY A 154 0.66 5.62 -6.61
N ILE A 155 -0.12 4.92 -5.80
CA ILE A 155 -1.56 5.14 -5.68
C ILE A 155 -1.87 5.57 -4.24
N SER A 156 -2.72 6.59 -4.11
CA SER A 156 -3.29 7.00 -2.82
C SER A 156 -4.74 6.54 -2.75
N LEU A 157 -5.05 5.77 -1.73
CA LEU A 157 -6.37 5.25 -1.40
C LEU A 157 -6.90 5.98 -0.18
N PHE A 158 -8.15 6.38 -0.22
CA PHE A 158 -8.80 7.06 0.89
C PHE A 158 -9.76 6.11 1.60
N GLY A 159 -9.67 6.06 2.92
CA GLY A 159 -10.63 5.36 3.74
C GLY A 159 -11.70 6.31 4.28
N LEU A 160 -12.80 5.76 4.73
CA LEU A 160 -13.81 6.45 5.51
C LEU A 160 -14.16 5.58 6.72
N GLU A 161 -13.57 5.89 7.85
CA GLU A 161 -13.83 5.17 9.09
C GLU A 161 -14.71 6.03 10.00
N LYS A 162 -15.86 5.49 10.40
CA LYS A 162 -16.71 6.14 11.40
C LYS A 162 -16.01 6.05 12.75
N MET A 163 -15.78 7.19 13.38
CA MET A 163 -15.30 7.20 14.76
C MET A 163 -16.32 6.54 15.66
N GLY A 164 -15.90 5.50 16.36
CA GLY A 164 -16.73 4.84 17.37
C GLY A 164 -17.06 5.79 18.53
N CYS A 165 -18.11 5.46 19.27
CA CYS A 165 -18.32 6.09 20.56
C CYS A 165 -17.15 5.76 21.50
N ILE A 166 -16.77 6.71 22.33
CA ILE A 166 -15.84 6.47 23.43
C ILE A 166 -16.38 5.29 24.25
N ASN A 167 -15.54 4.25 24.39
CA ASN A 167 -15.86 3.17 25.31
C ASN A 167 -15.48 3.66 26.73
N PRO A 168 -16.43 3.78 27.67
CA PRO A 168 -16.12 4.25 29.03
C PRO A 168 -15.06 3.38 29.74
N ASP A 169 -14.95 2.09 29.36
CA ASP A 169 -13.99 1.16 29.95
C ASP A 169 -12.53 1.44 29.53
N ASP A 170 -12.31 2.25 28.49
CA ASP A 170 -10.98 2.65 28.03
C ASP A 170 -10.40 3.82 28.87
N TYR A 171 -11.20 4.38 29.77
CA TYR A 171 -10.82 5.55 30.57
C TYR A 171 -10.94 5.24 32.06
N VAL A 172 -9.98 5.71 32.85
CA VAL A 172 -10.06 5.68 34.30
C VAL A 172 -11.12 6.69 34.75
N SER A 173 -12.13 6.21 35.49
CA SER A 173 -13.15 7.12 36.07
C SER A 173 -12.47 8.14 36.98
N GLN A 174 -12.72 9.42 36.77
CA GLN A 174 -12.15 10.50 37.59
C GLN A 174 -12.75 10.57 39.01
N GLU A 175 -13.71 9.70 39.35
CA GLU A 175 -14.40 9.68 40.66
C GLU A 175 -13.51 9.29 41.86
N GLY A 176 -12.23 9.01 41.64
CA GLY A 176 -11.31 8.61 42.73
C GLY A 176 -10.29 9.68 43.17
N GLN A 177 -10.32 10.92 42.67
CA GLN A 177 -9.30 11.94 42.99
C GLN A 177 -9.72 13.03 43.97
N GLU A 178 -10.96 13.09 44.42
CA GLU A 178 -11.45 14.17 45.30
C GLU A 178 -11.47 13.85 46.81
N GLU A 179 -10.93 12.73 47.25
CA GLU A 179 -10.84 12.44 48.67
C GLU A 179 -9.41 12.28 49.16
N LYS A 180 -8.59 13.31 49.01
CA LYS A 180 -7.34 13.51 49.85
C LYS A 180 -6.93 14.97 49.84
N GLU A 181 -7.69 15.80 50.51
CA GLU A 181 -7.16 17.02 51.18
C GLU A 181 -7.46 16.95 52.66
#